data_160dfab7961d48c5db8d0178e46b9f45
#
_entry.id   160dfab7961d48c5db8d0178e46b9f45
#
_cell.length_a   1.000
_cell.length_b   1.000
_cell.length_c   1.000
_cell.angle_alpha   90.00
_cell.angle_beta   90.00
_cell.angle_gamma   90.00
#
_symmetry.space_group_name_H-M   'P 1'
#
loop_
_entity.id
_entity.type
_entity.pdbx_description
1 polymer ?
#
loop_
_entity_poly.entity_id
_entity_poly.type
_entity_poly.pdbx_seq_one_letter_code
_entity_poly.pdbx_strand_id
1 'polypeptide(L)'
;MRANPDLSGQDAWALNAGAPQSGASALLFKGCVTEGLFKRVNDATQRVLAVNGCQTQSPDAQVCCGALHAHAGDLEGARTLARRNIEAFKFSDAPIVTNAGGCGAMLASYAHLLADDEQYADRARGFSERVRDVGQQLEANGFRNGASIGFERTTYDASCHLLHGQHAADASTKMLWAIPNLNFVLMNGSDVCCGGAGVYNLLEPELSEEVLDEKLRNLEQSGARVVATGNPGCHMQIAAGAKLAGMELAVCHPVELLDESYRRAAFYNES
;
A
#
# COMPACT_ATOMS: atom_id res chain seq x y z
N MET A 1 -1.11 4.32 -26.18
CA MET A 1 -1.70 2.99 -25.94
C MET A 1 -0.61 2.12 -25.34
N ARG A 2 -0.53 1.99 -24.01
CA ARG A 2 0.30 0.96 -23.37
C ARG A 2 -0.51 -0.32 -23.33
N ALA A 3 0.12 -1.43 -23.71
CA ALA A 3 -0.53 -2.73 -23.77
C ALA A 3 -1.13 -3.07 -22.39
N ASN A 4 -2.38 -3.52 -22.41
CA ASN A 4 -3.06 -4.13 -21.27
C ASN A 4 -2.17 -5.26 -20.73
N PRO A 5 -1.76 -5.29 -19.45
CA PRO A 5 -1.01 -6.42 -18.93
C PRO A 5 -1.84 -7.67 -19.16
N ASP A 6 -1.24 -8.64 -19.82
CA ASP A 6 -1.86 -9.89 -20.21
C ASP A 6 -2.22 -10.72 -18.97
N LEU A 7 -3.50 -11.03 -18.77
CA LEU A 7 -3.98 -11.89 -17.68
C LEU A 7 -3.39 -13.31 -17.74
N SER A 8 -2.78 -13.73 -18.88
CA SER A 8 -2.01 -14.97 -18.98
C SER A 8 -0.82 -15.03 -18.03
N GLY A 9 -0.37 -13.88 -17.52
CA GLY A 9 0.64 -13.80 -16.46
C GLY A 9 0.17 -14.32 -15.10
N GLN A 10 -1.14 -14.36 -14.83
CA GLN A 10 -1.68 -14.80 -13.55
C GLN A 10 -1.39 -16.29 -13.28
N ASP A 11 -1.68 -17.14 -14.26
CA ASP A 11 -1.44 -18.59 -14.14
C ASP A 11 0.05 -18.92 -14.10
N ALA A 12 0.85 -18.24 -14.93
CA ALA A 12 2.31 -18.41 -14.97
C ALA A 12 2.98 -17.94 -13.66
N TRP A 13 2.47 -16.87 -13.04
CA TRP A 13 3.00 -16.37 -11.78
C TRP A 13 2.61 -17.27 -10.60
N ALA A 14 1.36 -17.73 -10.52
CA ALA A 14 0.87 -18.63 -9.47
C ALA A 14 1.65 -19.96 -9.41
N LEU A 15 2.10 -20.45 -10.57
CA LEU A 15 2.93 -21.66 -10.67
C LEU A 15 4.39 -21.44 -10.22
N ASN A 16 4.87 -20.18 -10.25
CA ASN A 16 6.26 -19.81 -9.92
C ASN A 16 6.39 -19.07 -8.58
N ALA A 17 5.29 -18.81 -7.87
CA ALA A 17 5.33 -18.22 -6.55
C ALA A 17 6.09 -19.17 -5.61
N GLY A 18 7.28 -18.76 -5.17
CA GLY A 18 8.14 -19.56 -4.28
C GLY A 18 7.44 -19.86 -2.95
N ALA A 19 7.73 -21.02 -2.36
CA ALA A 19 7.28 -21.31 -1.00
C ALA A 19 7.83 -20.26 -0.02
N PRO A 20 7.04 -19.82 0.98
CA PRO A 20 7.48 -18.82 1.95
C PRO A 20 8.76 -19.23 2.66
N GLN A 21 9.70 -18.29 2.77
CA GLN A 21 10.93 -18.48 3.55
C GLN A 21 10.60 -18.29 5.04
N SER A 22 10.93 -19.27 5.87
CA SER A 22 10.76 -19.15 7.32
C SER A 22 11.88 -18.33 7.96
N GLY A 23 11.53 -17.53 9.00
CA GLY A 23 12.52 -16.83 9.82
C GLY A 23 12.87 -15.41 9.34
N ALA A 24 12.15 -14.88 8.35
CA ALA A 24 12.28 -13.47 7.98
C ALA A 24 11.69 -12.55 9.08
N SER A 25 12.26 -11.36 9.21
CA SER A 25 11.76 -10.32 10.11
C SER A 25 11.66 -8.97 9.40
N ALA A 26 10.71 -8.15 9.80
CA ALA A 26 10.54 -6.80 9.30
C ALA A 26 10.09 -5.85 10.41
N LEU A 27 10.38 -4.57 10.24
CA LEU A 27 9.86 -3.50 11.09
C LEU A 27 8.63 -2.90 10.41
N LEU A 28 7.46 -2.99 11.06
CA LEU A 28 6.23 -2.42 10.50
C LEU A 28 6.11 -0.95 10.88
N PHE A 29 6.11 -0.07 9.87
CA PHE A 29 5.75 1.33 10.03
C PHE A 29 4.23 1.46 9.96
N LYS A 30 3.61 1.80 11.09
CA LYS A 30 2.18 2.06 11.20
C LYS A 30 1.91 3.53 10.85
N GLY A 31 1.35 3.79 9.68
CA GLY A 31 0.97 5.15 9.27
C GLY A 31 -0.07 5.75 10.22
N CYS A 32 0.03 7.05 10.52
CA CYS A 32 -0.89 7.70 11.47
C CYS A 32 -2.36 7.63 11.02
N VAL A 33 -2.65 7.83 9.75
CA VAL A 33 -4.01 7.68 9.19
C VAL A 33 -4.44 6.23 9.17
N THR A 34 -3.53 5.31 8.81
CA THR A 34 -3.81 3.88 8.79
C THR A 34 -4.12 3.37 10.20
N GLU A 35 -3.31 3.74 11.21
CA GLU A 35 -3.55 3.32 12.58
C GLU A 35 -4.84 3.95 13.16
N GLY A 36 -5.12 5.21 12.82
CA GLY A 36 -6.29 5.93 13.36
C GLY A 36 -7.62 5.52 12.72
N LEU A 37 -7.67 5.36 11.39
CA LEU A 37 -8.90 5.14 10.63
C LEU A 37 -9.01 3.75 9.98
N PHE A 38 -7.88 3.11 9.70
CA PHE A 38 -7.79 1.85 8.97
C PHE A 38 -6.96 0.81 9.72
N LYS A 39 -7.07 0.77 11.05
CA LYS A 39 -6.29 -0.16 11.90
C LYS A 39 -6.38 -1.61 11.42
N ARG A 40 -7.54 -2.02 10.86
CA ARG A 40 -7.73 -3.36 10.27
C ARG A 40 -6.70 -3.66 9.16
N VAL A 41 -6.20 -2.66 8.41
CA VAL A 41 -5.16 -2.83 7.39
C VAL A 41 -3.82 -3.16 8.05
N ASN A 42 -3.45 -2.49 9.15
CA ASN A 42 -2.24 -2.81 9.91
C ASN A 42 -2.33 -4.22 10.50
N ASP A 43 -3.48 -4.58 11.08
CA ASP A 43 -3.70 -5.90 11.66
C ASP A 43 -3.64 -7.00 10.58
N ALA A 44 -4.26 -6.79 9.41
CA ALA A 44 -4.18 -7.68 8.26
C ALA A 44 -2.74 -7.83 7.75
N THR A 45 -1.99 -6.72 7.65
CA THR A 45 -0.59 -6.71 7.25
C THR A 45 0.26 -7.62 8.14
N GLN A 46 0.09 -7.52 9.46
CA GLN A 46 0.83 -8.36 10.42
C GLN A 46 0.48 -9.84 10.26
N ARG A 47 -0.81 -10.17 10.16
CA ARG A 47 -1.26 -11.56 9.98
C ARG A 47 -0.76 -12.16 8.68
N VAL A 48 -0.91 -11.44 7.56
CA VAL A 48 -0.49 -11.91 6.24
C VAL A 48 1.03 -12.11 6.19
N LEU A 49 1.82 -11.19 6.73
CA LEU A 49 3.28 -11.35 6.81
C LEU A 49 3.66 -12.55 7.67
N ALA A 50 3.02 -12.74 8.83
CA ALA A 50 3.28 -13.89 9.70
C ALA A 50 2.98 -15.23 9.03
N VAL A 51 1.85 -15.36 8.30
CA VAL A 51 1.51 -16.57 7.51
C VAL A 51 2.59 -16.86 6.48
N ASN A 52 3.21 -15.82 5.90
CA ASN A 52 4.29 -15.96 4.92
C ASN A 52 5.69 -15.97 5.57
N GLY A 53 5.79 -16.34 6.84
CA GLY A 53 7.05 -16.58 7.54
C GLY A 53 7.83 -15.33 7.94
N CYS A 54 7.23 -14.14 7.86
CA CYS A 54 7.84 -12.87 8.24
C CYS A 54 7.24 -12.32 9.53
N GLN A 55 8.01 -12.34 10.61
CA GLN A 55 7.61 -11.76 11.89
C GLN A 55 7.80 -10.23 11.86
N THR A 56 6.86 -9.50 12.43
CA THR A 56 6.90 -8.03 12.44
C THR A 56 6.97 -7.46 13.85
N GLN A 57 7.73 -6.37 13.99
CA GLN A 57 7.76 -5.53 15.18
C GLN A 57 7.51 -4.08 14.76
N SER A 58 6.87 -3.30 15.62
CA SER A 58 6.68 -1.86 15.40
C SER A 58 7.30 -1.10 16.55
N PRO A 59 8.23 -0.15 16.28
CA PRO A 59 8.77 0.70 17.34
C PRO A 59 7.70 1.60 17.95
N ASP A 60 7.56 1.62 19.27
CA ASP A 60 6.61 2.51 19.96
C ASP A 60 6.95 3.99 19.78
N ALA A 61 8.24 4.30 19.57
CA ALA A 61 8.73 5.66 19.39
C ALA A 61 8.51 6.22 17.98
N GLN A 62 7.96 5.44 17.03
CA GLN A 62 7.67 5.93 15.68
C GLN A 62 6.66 7.09 15.72
N VAL A 63 6.79 7.99 14.76
CA VAL A 63 5.87 9.12 14.58
C VAL A 63 5.33 9.18 13.16
N CYS A 64 4.52 10.19 12.83
CA CYS A 64 4.06 10.41 11.46
C CYS A 64 5.23 10.42 10.46
N CYS A 65 5.02 9.89 9.25
CA CYS A 65 6.05 9.89 8.19
C CYS A 65 6.45 11.30 7.72
N GLY A 66 5.61 12.31 7.94
CA GLY A 66 5.85 13.68 7.52
C GLY A 66 5.35 14.03 6.11
N ALA A 67 4.69 13.09 5.40
CA ALA A 67 4.22 13.33 4.02
C ALA A 67 3.32 14.57 3.91
N LEU A 68 2.34 14.74 4.80
CA LEU A 68 1.44 15.89 4.76
C LEU A 68 2.14 17.21 5.07
N HIS A 69 3.16 17.22 5.95
CA HIS A 69 4.03 18.39 6.17
C HIS A 69 4.76 18.76 4.88
N ALA A 70 5.40 17.78 4.22
CA ALA A 70 6.09 18.02 2.97
C ALA A 70 5.16 18.50 1.85
N HIS A 71 3.96 17.92 1.72
CA HIS A 71 2.96 18.35 0.73
C HIS A 71 2.42 19.76 1.00
N ALA A 72 2.39 20.20 2.26
CA ALA A 72 1.99 21.55 2.65
C ALA A 72 3.16 22.57 2.61
N GLY A 73 4.38 22.15 2.20
CA GLY A 73 5.56 23.01 2.15
C GLY A 73 6.30 23.16 3.49
N ASP A 74 5.83 22.54 4.57
CA ASP A 74 6.51 22.51 5.86
C ASP A 74 7.64 21.47 5.87
N LEU A 75 8.70 21.77 5.13
CA LEU A 75 9.84 20.87 5.00
C LEU A 75 10.60 20.68 6.33
N GLU A 76 10.65 21.68 7.20
CA GLU A 76 11.35 21.54 8.48
C GLU A 76 10.56 20.67 9.47
N GLY A 77 9.25 20.78 9.49
CA GLY A 77 8.39 19.82 10.19
C GLY A 77 8.60 18.40 9.70
N ALA A 78 8.65 18.21 8.37
CA ALA A 78 8.93 16.91 7.77
C ALA A 78 10.32 16.37 8.15
N ARG A 79 11.37 17.18 8.13
CA ARG A 79 12.74 16.81 8.57
C ARG A 79 12.78 16.39 10.04
N THR A 80 12.08 17.13 10.90
CA THR A 80 11.99 16.81 12.32
C THR A 80 11.37 15.43 12.55
N LEU A 81 10.29 15.11 11.84
CA LEU A 81 9.66 13.80 11.91
C LEU A 81 10.55 12.69 11.33
N ALA A 82 11.27 12.97 10.24
CA ALA A 82 12.21 12.03 9.64
C ALA A 82 13.33 11.64 10.60
N ARG A 83 13.97 12.63 11.26
CA ARG A 83 15.02 12.39 12.27
C ARG A 83 14.49 11.49 13.40
N ARG A 84 13.29 11.76 13.91
CA ARG A 84 12.65 10.95 14.97
C ARG A 84 12.39 9.52 14.52
N ASN A 85 11.90 9.32 13.29
CA ASN A 85 11.69 7.98 12.76
C ASN A 85 13.01 7.23 12.55
N ILE A 86 14.06 7.89 12.03
CA ILE A 86 15.38 7.28 11.90
C ILE A 86 15.89 6.78 13.26
N GLU A 87 15.73 7.58 14.33
CA GLU A 87 16.08 7.14 15.69
C GLU A 87 15.23 5.97 16.18
N ALA A 88 13.92 5.99 15.90
CA ALA A 88 13.01 4.94 16.35
C ALA A 88 13.30 3.58 15.70
N PHE A 89 13.81 3.56 14.46
CA PHE A 89 14.04 2.34 13.68
C PHE A 89 15.51 1.88 13.64
N LYS A 90 16.42 2.49 14.43
CA LYS A 90 17.86 2.21 14.40
C LYS A 90 18.30 0.90 15.06
N PHE A 91 17.42 0.26 15.79
CA PHE A 91 17.76 -0.94 16.60
C PHE A 91 17.86 -2.25 15.78
N SER A 92 17.53 -2.21 14.49
CA SER A 92 17.58 -3.35 13.60
C SER A 92 17.79 -2.90 12.16
N ASP A 93 18.50 -3.71 11.37
CA ASP A 93 18.71 -3.52 9.93
C ASP A 93 17.64 -4.21 9.06
N ALA A 94 16.61 -4.80 9.69
CA ALA A 94 15.52 -5.44 8.98
C ALA A 94 14.77 -4.46 8.05
N PRO A 95 14.13 -4.94 6.98
CA PRO A 95 13.28 -4.12 6.12
C PRO A 95 12.23 -3.33 6.92
N ILE A 96 11.97 -2.09 6.50
CA ILE A 96 10.92 -1.24 7.05
C ILE A 96 9.71 -1.34 6.13
N VAL A 97 8.69 -2.06 6.57
CA VAL A 97 7.49 -2.33 5.78
C VAL A 97 6.39 -1.35 6.10
N THR A 98 5.74 -0.82 5.07
CA THR A 98 4.52 -0.01 5.20
C THR A 98 3.43 -0.50 4.25
N ASN A 99 2.18 -0.25 4.60
CA ASN A 99 0.98 -0.55 3.80
C ASN A 99 0.28 0.73 3.33
N ALA A 100 1.00 1.84 3.29
CA ALA A 100 0.44 3.13 2.90
C ALA A 100 1.38 3.80 1.90
N GLY A 101 1.01 3.83 0.63
CA GLY A 101 1.84 4.34 -0.47
C GLY A 101 2.38 5.74 -0.22
N GLY A 102 1.57 6.67 0.30
CA GLY A 102 2.02 8.01 0.66
C GLY A 102 3.07 8.03 1.77
N CYS A 103 2.91 7.17 2.79
CA CYS A 103 3.93 7.02 3.82
C CYS A 103 5.20 6.40 3.26
N GLY A 104 5.08 5.34 2.46
CA GLY A 104 6.22 4.65 1.89
C GLY A 104 7.06 5.52 0.97
N ALA A 105 6.42 6.29 0.09
CA ALA A 105 7.11 7.26 -0.77
C ALA A 105 7.86 8.31 0.06
N MET A 106 7.25 8.80 1.14
CA MET A 106 7.89 9.76 2.03
C MET A 106 9.09 9.16 2.79
N LEU A 107 8.93 7.96 3.35
CA LEU A 107 10.02 7.25 4.05
C LEU A 107 11.20 6.95 3.11
N ALA A 108 10.92 6.52 1.88
CA ALA A 108 11.94 6.31 0.85
C ALA A 108 12.65 7.60 0.43
N SER A 109 11.99 8.75 0.58
CA SER A 109 12.54 10.07 0.25
C SER A 109 13.33 10.72 1.40
N TYR A 110 13.48 10.10 2.57
CA TYR A 110 14.24 10.68 3.68
C TYR A 110 15.71 10.95 3.32
N ALA A 111 16.32 10.11 2.48
CA ALA A 111 17.66 10.35 1.95
C ALA A 111 17.78 11.69 1.22
N HIS A 112 16.77 12.06 0.42
CA HIS A 112 16.73 13.35 -0.26
C HIS A 112 16.38 14.49 0.69
N LEU A 113 15.39 14.28 1.56
CA LEU A 113 14.92 15.30 2.51
C LEU A 113 16.00 15.79 3.47
N LEU A 114 16.91 14.88 3.86
CA LEU A 114 18.00 15.11 4.82
C LEU A 114 19.38 15.10 4.14
N ALA A 115 19.46 15.32 2.82
CA ALA A 115 20.73 15.24 2.08
C ALA A 115 21.80 16.21 2.60
N ASP A 116 21.39 17.39 3.07
CA ASP A 116 22.28 18.45 3.59
C ASP A 116 22.41 18.43 5.12
N ASP A 117 21.86 17.40 5.79
CA ASP A 117 21.95 17.26 7.24
C ASP A 117 23.23 16.50 7.62
N GLU A 118 24.23 17.22 8.15
CA GLU A 118 25.56 16.66 8.51
C GLU A 118 25.46 15.44 9.44
N GLN A 119 24.44 15.38 10.30
CA GLN A 119 24.27 14.32 11.29
C GLN A 119 23.43 13.15 10.77
N TYR A 120 22.47 13.41 9.86
CA TYR A 120 21.48 12.43 9.47
C TYR A 120 21.56 11.96 8.01
N ALA A 121 22.32 12.61 7.12
CA ALA A 121 22.36 12.28 5.70
C ALA A 121 22.67 10.79 5.43
N ASP A 122 23.73 10.25 6.04
CA ASP A 122 24.10 8.83 5.87
C ASP A 122 23.08 7.86 6.47
N ARG A 123 22.55 8.23 7.63
CA ARG A 123 21.54 7.43 8.33
C ARG A 123 20.21 7.43 7.58
N ALA A 124 19.84 8.56 6.96
CA ALA A 124 18.67 8.68 6.11
C ALA A 124 18.79 7.81 4.86
N ARG A 125 19.97 7.71 4.24
CA ARG A 125 20.22 6.79 3.12
C ARG A 125 19.98 5.35 3.54
N GLY A 126 20.66 4.89 4.61
CA GLY A 126 20.48 3.52 5.10
C GLY A 126 19.05 3.21 5.56
N PHE A 127 18.32 4.20 6.08
CA PHE A 127 16.91 4.06 6.41
C PHE A 127 16.05 3.89 5.14
N SER A 128 16.21 4.78 4.14
CA SER A 128 15.42 4.80 2.90
C SER A 128 15.60 3.52 2.08
N GLU A 129 16.80 2.96 2.02
CA GLU A 129 17.13 1.72 1.31
C GLU A 129 16.40 0.48 1.86
N ARG A 130 16.01 0.52 3.14
CA ARG A 130 15.27 -0.57 3.80
C ARG A 130 13.75 -0.48 3.62
N VAL A 131 13.23 0.66 3.14
CA VAL A 131 11.78 0.87 3.01
C VAL A 131 11.20 0.00 1.91
N ARG A 132 10.14 -0.71 2.22
CA ARG A 132 9.40 -1.56 1.29
C ARG A 132 7.90 -1.40 1.48
N ASP A 133 7.16 -1.51 0.40
CA ASP A 133 5.72 -1.77 0.49
C ASP A 133 5.46 -3.22 0.96
N VAL A 134 4.31 -3.46 1.59
CA VAL A 134 3.91 -4.79 2.05
C VAL A 134 3.90 -5.81 0.91
N GLY A 135 3.48 -5.41 -0.29
CA GLY A 135 3.51 -6.26 -1.49
C GLY A 135 4.93 -6.67 -1.86
N GLN A 136 5.88 -5.73 -1.85
CA GLN A 136 7.30 -6.02 -2.13
C GLN A 136 7.91 -6.97 -1.08
N GLN A 137 7.56 -6.79 0.19
CA GLN A 137 8.03 -7.69 1.24
C GLN A 137 7.46 -9.09 1.09
N LEU A 138 6.18 -9.20 0.75
CA LEU A 138 5.54 -10.50 0.49
C LEU A 138 6.12 -11.17 -0.76
N GLU A 139 6.37 -10.42 -1.82
CA GLU A 139 7.02 -10.96 -3.02
C GLU A 139 8.43 -11.52 -2.70
N ALA A 140 9.21 -10.81 -1.88
CA ALA A 140 10.53 -11.26 -1.45
C ALA A 140 10.48 -12.52 -0.56
N ASN A 141 9.43 -12.68 0.24
CA ASN A 141 9.26 -13.84 1.13
C ASN A 141 8.64 -15.06 0.44
N GLY A 142 7.91 -14.87 -0.63
CA GLY A 142 7.00 -15.82 -1.25
C GLY A 142 5.59 -15.73 -0.69
N PHE A 143 4.61 -16.22 -1.46
CA PHE A 143 3.20 -16.22 -1.09
C PHE A 143 2.71 -17.63 -0.79
N ARG A 144 1.88 -17.78 0.23
CA ARG A 144 1.05 -18.96 0.40
C ARG A 144 -0.22 -18.85 -0.43
N ASN A 145 -0.67 -19.96 -0.98
CA ASN A 145 -1.98 -20.03 -1.63
C ASN A 145 -3.07 -20.06 -0.54
N GLY A 146 -3.95 -19.07 -0.57
CA GLY A 146 -5.11 -19.01 0.32
C GLY A 146 -6.31 -19.79 -0.22
N ALA A 147 -7.52 -19.37 0.14
CA ALA A 147 -8.79 -19.86 -0.40
C ALA A 147 -9.48 -18.76 -1.24
N SER A 148 -10.41 -19.16 -2.09
CA SER A 148 -11.26 -18.21 -2.83
C SER A 148 -12.10 -17.36 -1.87
N ILE A 149 -12.19 -16.05 -2.16
CA ILE A 149 -12.91 -15.09 -1.33
C ILE A 149 -14.30 -14.73 -1.85
N GLY A 150 -14.69 -15.25 -3.03
CA GLY A 150 -15.99 -15.00 -3.63
C GLY A 150 -15.86 -14.59 -5.09
N PHE A 151 -17.00 -14.22 -5.70
CA PHE A 151 -17.10 -13.94 -7.12
C PHE A 151 -17.27 -12.47 -7.45
N GLU A 152 -17.19 -11.58 -6.47
CA GLU A 152 -17.31 -10.13 -6.71
C GLU A 152 -16.21 -9.67 -7.65
N ARG A 153 -16.61 -8.90 -8.67
CA ARG A 153 -15.70 -8.35 -9.66
C ARG A 153 -14.81 -7.30 -9.00
N THR A 154 -13.52 -7.60 -8.95
CA THR A 154 -12.50 -6.82 -8.23
C THR A 154 -11.53 -6.18 -9.21
N THR A 155 -11.17 -4.93 -8.97
CA THR A 155 -10.12 -4.24 -9.72
C THR A 155 -9.09 -3.62 -8.78
N TYR A 156 -8.01 -3.07 -9.34
CA TYR A 156 -6.93 -2.42 -8.60
C TYR A 156 -6.70 -1.00 -9.09
N ASP A 157 -6.63 -0.08 -8.12
CA ASP A 157 -6.17 1.29 -8.30
C ASP A 157 -4.71 1.40 -7.89
N ALA A 158 -3.83 1.58 -8.86
CA ALA A 158 -2.39 1.74 -8.64
C ALA A 158 -2.11 3.17 -8.18
N SER A 159 -2.14 3.42 -6.87
CA SER A 159 -1.90 4.75 -6.34
C SER A 159 -0.58 5.34 -6.86
N CYS A 160 -0.57 6.62 -7.21
CA CYS A 160 0.59 7.30 -7.79
C CYS A 160 1.84 7.20 -6.89
N HIS A 161 1.69 7.18 -5.57
CA HIS A 161 2.80 7.00 -4.64
C HIS A 161 3.41 5.59 -4.69
N LEU A 162 2.60 4.54 -4.88
CA LEU A 162 3.11 3.19 -5.09
C LEU A 162 3.75 3.04 -6.47
N LEU A 163 3.13 3.65 -7.49
CA LEU A 163 3.60 3.54 -8.87
C LEU A 163 4.92 4.28 -9.10
N HIS A 164 4.99 5.54 -8.66
CA HIS A 164 6.11 6.45 -8.96
C HIS A 164 7.06 6.66 -7.77
N GLY A 165 6.55 6.63 -6.53
CA GLY A 165 7.35 6.89 -5.33
C GLY A 165 8.07 5.67 -4.80
N GLN A 166 7.49 4.48 -4.92
CA GLN A 166 8.07 3.23 -4.40
C GLN A 166 8.30 2.16 -5.49
N HIS A 167 7.76 2.34 -6.70
CA HIS A 167 7.78 1.32 -7.77
C HIS A 167 7.22 -0.04 -7.31
N ALA A 168 6.15 -0.01 -6.51
CA ALA A 168 5.58 -1.17 -5.82
C ALA A 168 4.19 -1.61 -6.33
N ALA A 169 3.66 -0.96 -7.36
CA ALA A 169 2.31 -1.24 -7.87
C ALA A 169 2.16 -2.69 -8.39
N ASP A 170 3.19 -3.22 -9.06
CA ASP A 170 3.20 -4.59 -9.57
C ASP A 170 3.16 -5.62 -8.43
N ALA A 171 3.85 -5.35 -7.31
CA ALA A 171 3.84 -6.22 -6.15
C ALA A 171 2.45 -6.32 -5.50
N SER A 172 1.70 -5.21 -5.47
CA SER A 172 0.30 -5.21 -5.03
C SER A 172 -0.61 -6.02 -5.96
N THR A 173 -0.37 -5.97 -7.27
CA THR A 173 -1.11 -6.78 -8.26
C THR A 173 -0.82 -8.27 -8.06
N LYS A 174 0.44 -8.65 -7.83
CA LYS A 174 0.83 -10.03 -7.52
C LYS A 174 0.18 -10.54 -6.23
N MET A 175 0.02 -9.67 -5.22
CA MET A 175 -0.71 -10.01 -3.99
C MET A 175 -2.16 -10.40 -4.29
N LEU A 176 -2.83 -9.70 -5.21
CA LEU A 176 -4.20 -10.04 -5.63
C LEU A 176 -4.24 -11.35 -6.43
N TRP A 177 -3.25 -11.59 -7.28
CA TRP A 177 -3.14 -12.85 -8.04
C TRP A 177 -2.88 -14.08 -7.15
N ALA A 178 -2.32 -13.89 -5.95
CA ALA A 178 -2.15 -14.98 -4.98
C ALA A 178 -3.48 -15.49 -4.39
N ILE A 179 -4.59 -14.79 -4.64
CA ILE A 179 -5.92 -15.18 -4.17
C ILE A 179 -6.56 -16.09 -5.21
N PRO A 180 -6.83 -17.38 -4.90
CA PRO A 180 -7.40 -18.33 -5.85
C PRO A 180 -8.77 -17.89 -6.36
N ASN A 181 -8.97 -17.98 -7.67
CA ASN A 181 -10.25 -17.68 -8.35
C ASN A 181 -10.80 -16.27 -8.06
N LEU A 182 -9.92 -15.30 -7.76
CA LEU A 182 -10.33 -13.90 -7.67
C LEU A 182 -10.84 -13.44 -9.04
N ASN A 183 -12.09 -12.94 -9.11
CA ASN A 183 -12.64 -12.34 -10.33
C ASN A 183 -12.00 -10.97 -10.57
N PHE A 184 -10.70 -10.98 -10.91
CA PHE A 184 -9.89 -9.79 -11.11
C PHE A 184 -10.02 -9.27 -12.52
N VAL A 185 -10.31 -7.98 -12.67
CA VAL A 185 -10.38 -7.27 -13.93
C VAL A 185 -9.48 -6.07 -13.92
N LEU A 186 -8.82 -5.84 -15.03
CA LEU A 186 -7.99 -4.65 -15.21
C LEU A 186 -8.90 -3.44 -15.51
N MET A 187 -8.65 -2.35 -14.82
CA MET A 187 -9.31 -1.08 -15.06
C MET A 187 -8.45 -0.21 -15.99
N ASN A 188 -9.05 0.34 -17.02
CA ASN A 188 -8.42 1.39 -17.80
C ASN A 188 -8.17 2.59 -16.89
N GLY A 189 -6.98 3.22 -16.96
CA GLY A 189 -6.62 4.32 -16.08
C GLY A 189 -6.44 3.90 -14.62
N SER A 190 -6.03 2.66 -14.35
CA SER A 190 -5.65 2.23 -13.00
C SER A 190 -4.52 3.11 -12.42
N ASP A 191 -3.66 3.66 -13.29
CA ASP A 191 -2.53 4.54 -13.01
C ASP A 191 -2.89 6.05 -12.99
N VAL A 192 -4.13 6.41 -13.32
CA VAL A 192 -4.63 7.80 -13.19
C VAL A 192 -4.78 8.16 -11.72
N CYS A 193 -4.45 9.40 -11.36
CA CYS A 193 -4.57 9.89 -9.99
C CYS A 193 -6.04 9.82 -9.50
N CYS A 194 -6.22 9.61 -8.19
CA CYS A 194 -7.54 9.66 -7.54
C CYS A 194 -7.99 11.10 -7.17
N GLY A 195 -7.15 12.11 -7.42
CA GLY A 195 -7.41 13.50 -7.04
C GLY A 195 -7.04 13.86 -5.60
N GLY A 196 -6.80 12.89 -4.71
CA GLY A 196 -6.55 13.14 -3.28
C GLY A 196 -5.26 13.92 -2.98
N ALA A 197 -4.15 13.55 -3.63
CA ALA A 197 -2.82 14.20 -3.63
C ALA A 197 -2.43 14.91 -2.31
N GLY A 198 -2.44 14.17 -1.20
CA GLY A 198 -2.10 14.69 0.13
C GLY A 198 -3.16 15.65 0.65
N VAL A 199 -2.85 16.96 0.67
CA VAL A 199 -3.78 18.02 1.10
C VAL A 199 -4.45 18.75 -0.09
N TYR A 200 -4.13 18.36 -1.32
CA TYR A 200 -4.57 19.07 -2.54
C TYR A 200 -6.10 19.12 -2.67
N ASN A 201 -6.78 18.03 -2.32
CA ASN A 201 -8.25 17.97 -2.31
C ASN A 201 -8.93 18.96 -1.33
N LEU A 202 -8.18 19.50 -0.38
CA LEU A 202 -8.66 20.54 0.54
C LEU A 202 -8.34 21.94 0.02
N LEU A 203 -7.23 22.10 -0.72
CA LEU A 203 -6.77 23.39 -1.22
C LEU A 203 -7.37 23.73 -2.59
N GLU A 204 -7.53 22.73 -3.44
CA GLU A 204 -8.03 22.85 -4.82
C GLU A 204 -9.15 21.82 -5.07
N PRO A 205 -10.29 21.96 -4.35
CA PRO A 205 -11.35 20.95 -4.38
C PRO A 205 -11.95 20.73 -5.77
N GLU A 206 -12.14 21.79 -6.56
CA GLU A 206 -12.73 21.70 -7.90
C GLU A 206 -11.86 20.87 -8.85
N LEU A 207 -10.55 21.14 -8.91
CA LEU A 207 -9.63 20.35 -9.74
C LEU A 207 -9.47 18.92 -9.23
N SER A 208 -9.49 18.72 -7.91
CA SER A 208 -9.47 17.40 -7.29
C SER A 208 -10.70 16.58 -7.70
N GLU A 209 -11.88 17.20 -7.76
CA GLU A 209 -13.12 16.57 -8.17
C GLU A 209 -13.11 16.18 -9.65
N GLU A 210 -12.62 17.05 -10.55
CA GLU A 210 -12.47 16.72 -11.98
C GLU A 210 -11.58 15.49 -12.21
N VAL A 211 -10.46 15.39 -11.46
CA VAL A 211 -9.57 14.22 -11.53
C VAL A 211 -10.25 12.97 -10.97
N LEU A 212 -10.99 13.10 -9.86
CA LEU A 212 -11.74 12.00 -9.25
C LEU A 212 -12.83 11.47 -10.20
N ASP A 213 -13.53 12.36 -10.90
CA ASP A 213 -14.59 12.00 -11.85
C ASP A 213 -14.07 11.11 -12.98
N GLU A 214 -12.85 11.35 -13.48
CA GLU A 214 -12.23 10.45 -14.46
C GLU A 214 -11.99 9.07 -13.84
N LYS A 215 -11.48 9.01 -12.62
CA LYS A 215 -11.26 7.74 -11.90
C LYS A 215 -12.57 7.00 -11.68
N LEU A 216 -13.64 7.68 -11.27
CA LEU A 216 -14.95 7.06 -11.05
C LEU A 216 -15.57 6.53 -12.34
N ARG A 217 -15.46 7.25 -13.46
CA ARG A 217 -15.89 6.76 -14.78
C ARG A 217 -15.15 5.48 -15.19
N ASN A 218 -13.85 5.42 -14.95
CA ASN A 218 -13.05 4.22 -15.25
C ASN A 218 -13.45 3.03 -14.36
N LEU A 219 -13.75 3.28 -13.09
CA LEU A 219 -14.26 2.27 -12.16
C LEU A 219 -15.63 1.74 -12.60
N GLU A 220 -16.57 2.62 -12.96
CA GLU A 220 -17.88 2.24 -13.47
C GLU A 220 -17.78 1.40 -14.74
N GLN A 221 -16.97 1.82 -15.72
CA GLN A 221 -16.73 1.09 -16.96
C GLN A 221 -16.11 -0.29 -16.75
N SER A 222 -15.30 -0.46 -15.70
CA SER A 222 -14.72 -1.76 -15.34
C SER A 222 -15.79 -2.77 -14.89
N GLY A 223 -16.94 -2.28 -14.43
CA GLY A 223 -18.00 -3.08 -13.79
C GLY A 223 -17.58 -3.72 -12.48
N ALA A 224 -16.48 -3.25 -11.86
CA ALA A 224 -16.03 -3.75 -10.58
C ALA A 224 -16.97 -3.34 -9.44
N ARG A 225 -17.16 -4.24 -8.48
CA ARG A 225 -17.88 -4.01 -7.22
C ARG A 225 -16.90 -3.77 -6.05
N VAL A 226 -15.66 -4.17 -6.25
CA VAL A 226 -14.59 -3.99 -5.27
C VAL A 226 -13.40 -3.33 -5.97
N VAL A 227 -12.86 -2.27 -5.38
CA VAL A 227 -11.57 -1.69 -5.79
C VAL A 227 -10.58 -1.79 -4.65
N ALA A 228 -9.42 -2.37 -4.94
CA ALA A 228 -8.30 -2.43 -4.02
C ALA A 228 -7.35 -1.26 -4.30
N THR A 229 -6.91 -0.55 -3.25
CA THR A 229 -5.90 0.51 -3.37
C THR A 229 -4.97 0.51 -2.16
N GLY A 230 -3.66 0.63 -2.40
CA GLY A 230 -2.62 0.57 -1.36
C GLY A 230 -2.29 1.92 -0.71
N ASN A 231 -3.23 2.87 -0.72
CA ASN A 231 -3.00 4.17 -0.10
C ASN A 231 -4.26 4.69 0.61
N PRO A 232 -4.21 5.01 1.92
CA PRO A 232 -5.38 5.46 2.67
C PRO A 232 -6.00 6.77 2.12
N GLY A 233 -5.21 7.67 1.54
CA GLY A 233 -5.72 8.87 0.87
C GLY A 233 -6.58 8.54 -0.34
N CYS A 234 -6.11 7.65 -1.23
CA CYS A 234 -6.89 7.16 -2.38
C CYS A 234 -8.13 6.41 -1.92
N HIS A 235 -8.01 5.58 -0.87
CA HIS A 235 -9.14 4.85 -0.28
C HIS A 235 -10.26 5.82 0.12
N MET A 236 -9.93 6.86 0.90
CA MET A 236 -10.92 7.85 1.35
C MET A 236 -11.53 8.62 0.18
N GLN A 237 -10.70 9.07 -0.75
CA GLN A 237 -11.13 9.87 -1.91
C GLN A 237 -12.07 9.08 -2.82
N ILE A 238 -11.70 7.86 -3.21
CA ILE A 238 -12.52 7.00 -4.07
C ILE A 238 -13.80 6.59 -3.35
N ALA A 239 -13.74 6.19 -2.07
CA ALA A 239 -14.91 5.77 -1.31
C ALA A 239 -15.93 6.90 -1.14
N ALA A 240 -15.46 8.12 -0.85
CA ALA A 240 -16.33 9.28 -0.72
C ALA A 240 -16.97 9.65 -2.06
N GLY A 241 -16.18 9.73 -3.15
CA GLY A 241 -16.70 10.05 -4.48
C GLY A 241 -17.68 9.01 -4.99
N ALA A 242 -17.37 7.71 -4.87
CA ALA A 242 -18.28 6.63 -5.26
C ALA A 242 -19.61 6.71 -4.51
N LYS A 243 -19.57 6.98 -3.20
CA LYS A 243 -20.78 7.15 -2.39
C LYS A 243 -21.63 8.35 -2.84
N LEU A 244 -20.99 9.49 -3.12
CA LEU A 244 -21.67 10.70 -3.61
C LEU A 244 -22.28 10.49 -5.00
N ALA A 245 -21.59 9.72 -5.87
CA ALA A 245 -22.09 9.33 -7.19
C ALA A 245 -23.14 8.19 -7.16
N GLY A 246 -23.51 7.69 -5.98
CA GLY A 246 -24.48 6.59 -5.84
C GLY A 246 -23.97 5.22 -6.35
N MET A 247 -22.66 5.04 -6.48
CA MET A 247 -22.07 3.79 -6.93
C MET A 247 -22.04 2.75 -5.80
N GLU A 248 -22.43 1.52 -6.10
CA GLU A 248 -22.27 0.37 -5.19
C GLU A 248 -20.85 -0.19 -5.34
N LEU A 249 -19.88 0.46 -4.70
CA LEU A 249 -18.46 0.13 -4.76
C LEU A 249 -17.89 -0.03 -3.36
N ALA A 250 -17.29 -1.18 -3.06
CA ALA A 250 -16.48 -1.39 -1.87
C ALA A 250 -15.02 -1.00 -2.15
N VAL A 251 -14.41 -0.24 -1.25
CA VAL A 251 -12.99 0.13 -1.34
C VAL A 251 -12.24 -0.56 -0.21
N CYS A 252 -11.13 -1.20 -0.52
CA CYS A 252 -10.32 -1.92 0.46
C CYS A 252 -8.82 -1.83 0.12
N HIS A 253 -7.98 -2.31 1.03
CA HIS A 253 -6.56 -2.48 0.75
C HIS A 253 -6.30 -3.89 0.17
N PRO A 254 -5.35 -4.08 -0.79
CA PRO A 254 -5.04 -5.42 -1.32
C PRO A 254 -4.72 -6.46 -0.23
N VAL A 255 -4.04 -6.07 0.84
CA VAL A 255 -3.72 -6.95 1.96
C VAL A 255 -4.95 -7.46 2.72
N GLU A 256 -6.06 -6.70 2.74
CA GLU A 256 -7.31 -7.13 3.39
C GLU A 256 -7.97 -8.27 2.61
N LEU A 257 -7.87 -8.25 1.28
CA LEU A 257 -8.38 -9.34 0.43
C LEU A 257 -7.54 -10.62 0.61
N LEU A 258 -6.22 -10.49 0.68
CA LEU A 258 -5.34 -11.62 0.94
C LEU A 258 -5.51 -12.16 2.37
N ASP A 259 -5.71 -11.30 3.36
CA ASP A 259 -6.01 -11.68 4.75
C ASP A 259 -7.31 -12.49 4.83
N GLU A 260 -8.37 -12.06 4.14
CA GLU A 260 -9.63 -12.80 4.03
C GLU A 260 -9.43 -14.16 3.35
N SER A 261 -8.61 -14.21 2.31
CA SER A 261 -8.25 -15.47 1.63
C SER A 261 -7.56 -16.44 2.58
N TYR A 262 -6.64 -15.95 3.42
CA TYR A 262 -5.93 -16.75 4.40
C TYR A 262 -6.84 -17.17 5.57
N ARG A 263 -7.76 -16.31 5.99
CA ARG A 263 -8.77 -16.65 7.00
C ARG A 263 -9.64 -17.80 6.53
N ARG A 264 -10.12 -17.77 5.29
CA ARG A 264 -10.92 -18.85 4.70
C ARG A 264 -10.12 -20.15 4.49
N ALA A 265 -8.80 -20.04 4.30
CA ALA A 265 -7.90 -21.18 4.24
C ALA A 265 -7.53 -21.74 5.62
N ALA A 266 -8.10 -21.21 6.71
CA ALA A 266 -7.83 -21.60 8.10
C ALA A 266 -6.36 -21.51 8.51
N PHE A 267 -5.61 -20.51 7.96
CA PHE A 267 -4.22 -20.25 8.38
C PHE A 267 -4.12 -19.58 9.75
N TYR A 268 -5.20 -19.00 10.23
CA TYR A 268 -5.28 -18.43 11.56
C TYR A 268 -5.91 -19.44 12.50
N ASN A 269 -5.20 -19.80 13.59
CA ASN A 269 -5.80 -20.59 14.65
C ASN A 269 -6.93 -19.74 15.25
N GLU A 270 -8.17 -20.25 15.20
CA GLU A 270 -9.26 -19.71 16.01
C GLU A 270 -8.88 -19.93 17.49
N SER A 271 -8.46 -18.86 18.15
CA SER A 271 -8.21 -18.85 19.59
C SER A 271 -9.47 -18.47 20.34
#